data_6a84a4ec1ccba26c0c6b5556bc7fe525
#
_entry.id   6a84a4ec1ccba26c0c6b5556bc7fe525
#
_cell.length_a   1.000
_cell.length_b   1.000
_cell.length_c   1.000
_cell.angle_alpha   90.00
_cell.angle_beta   90.00
_cell.angle_gamma   90.00
#
_symmetry.space_group_name_H-M   'P 1'
#
loop_
_entity.id
_entity.type
_entity.pdbx_description
1 polymer ?
#
loop_
_entity_poly.entity_id
_entity_poly.type
_entity_poly.pdbx_seq_one_letter_code
_entity_poly.pdbx_strand_id
1 'polypeptide(L)'
;MFKRLFRSEKGQALVEFALVLPLLLALLCGIIDFGWLYYHQITLNNAAREGARYAVIHYDPAENWKDAAESRMISSMAGVSSAVAIVSDPVGQQITASVTATPRILTGITSTILGQPTMELHAACTMRLEN
;
A
#
# COMPACT_ATOMS: atom_id res chain seq x y z
N MET A 1 1.19 23.94 45.58
CA MET A 1 0.45 22.66 45.50
C MET A 1 1.16 21.61 44.66
N PHE A 2 1.87 21.97 43.58
CA PHE A 2 2.61 21.03 42.72
C PHE A 2 3.82 20.34 43.32
N LYS A 3 4.52 20.91 44.33
CA LYS A 3 5.72 20.33 44.97
C LYS A 3 5.50 19.05 45.81
N ARG A 4 4.25 18.74 46.20
CA ARG A 4 3.94 17.53 47.00
C ARG A 4 3.68 16.27 46.14
N LEU A 5 3.33 16.43 44.85
CA LEU A 5 3.09 15.30 43.97
C LEU A 5 4.37 14.57 43.52
N PHE A 6 5.53 15.26 43.54
CA PHE A 6 6.82 14.69 43.14
C PHE A 6 7.55 13.91 44.27
N ARG A 7 6.96 13.80 45.43
CA ARG A 7 7.62 13.18 46.61
C ARG A 7 7.06 11.81 46.97
N SER A 8 6.14 11.27 46.20
CA SER A 8 5.62 9.91 46.34
C SER A 8 6.19 9.04 45.23
N GLU A 9 6.80 7.90 45.57
CA GLU A 9 7.31 6.90 44.60
C GLU A 9 6.24 6.52 43.57
N LYS A 10 4.98 6.48 44.00
CA LYS A 10 3.82 6.27 43.08
C LYS A 10 3.62 7.43 42.08
N GLY A 11 3.91 8.66 42.51
CA GLY A 11 3.82 9.83 41.62
C GLY A 11 4.93 9.86 40.59
N GLN A 12 6.13 9.44 40.96
CA GLN A 12 7.27 9.35 40.04
C GLN A 12 7.02 8.30 38.94
N ALA A 13 6.56 7.10 39.33
CA ALA A 13 6.22 6.04 38.39
C ALA A 13 5.12 6.47 37.36
N LEU A 14 4.14 7.26 37.83
CA LEU A 14 3.11 7.81 36.93
C LEU A 14 3.68 8.79 35.91
N VAL A 15 4.64 9.63 36.30
CA VAL A 15 5.30 10.57 35.39
C VAL A 15 6.17 9.84 34.38
N GLU A 16 6.92 8.83 34.78
CA GLU A 16 7.72 7.98 33.91
C GLU A 16 6.84 7.26 32.88
N PHE A 17 5.73 6.66 33.33
CA PHE A 17 4.75 6.04 32.44
C PHE A 17 4.13 7.04 31.45
N ALA A 18 3.75 8.22 31.92
CA ALA A 18 3.17 9.27 31.08
C ALA A 18 4.14 9.77 29.99
N LEU A 19 5.46 9.70 30.23
CA LEU A 19 6.50 10.03 29.24
C LEU A 19 6.68 8.91 28.20
N VAL A 20 6.60 7.66 28.62
CA VAL A 20 6.79 6.49 27.73
C VAL A 20 5.54 6.21 26.90
N LEU A 21 4.35 6.48 27.44
CA LEU A 21 3.08 6.19 26.79
C LEU A 21 2.94 6.79 25.39
N PRO A 22 3.25 8.08 25.13
CA PRO A 22 3.18 8.65 23.78
C PRO A 22 4.11 7.96 22.80
N LEU A 23 5.31 7.57 23.23
CA LEU A 23 6.27 6.85 22.39
C LEU A 23 5.75 5.45 22.02
N LEU A 24 5.18 4.74 23.00
CA LEU A 24 4.56 3.44 22.78
C LEU A 24 3.37 3.53 21.80
N LEU A 25 2.50 4.54 21.96
CA LEU A 25 1.38 4.77 21.05
C LEU A 25 1.86 5.11 19.65
N ALA A 26 2.88 5.94 19.49
CA ALA A 26 3.45 6.26 18.19
C ALA A 26 4.00 5.01 17.49
N LEU A 27 4.67 4.13 18.23
CA LEU A 27 5.18 2.86 17.70
C LEU A 27 4.03 1.93 17.26
N LEU A 28 2.98 1.80 18.07
CA LEU A 28 1.80 0.99 17.71
C LEU A 28 1.09 1.53 16.47
N CYS A 29 0.90 2.84 16.37
CA CYS A 29 0.33 3.47 15.16
C CYS A 29 1.21 3.21 13.93
N GLY A 30 2.53 3.30 14.05
CA GLY A 30 3.45 2.98 12.96
C GLY A 30 3.33 1.53 12.48
N ILE A 31 3.18 0.57 13.39
CA ILE A 31 2.98 -0.84 13.05
C ILE A 31 1.65 -1.04 12.28
N ILE A 32 0.58 -0.38 12.72
CA ILE A 32 -0.74 -0.45 12.07
C ILE A 32 -0.67 0.13 10.66
N ASP A 33 -0.08 1.32 10.50
CA ASP A 33 0.06 1.96 9.19
C ASP A 33 0.93 1.14 8.24
N PHE A 34 2.05 0.60 8.73
CA PHE A 34 2.91 -0.26 7.92
C PHE A 34 2.18 -1.53 7.48
N GLY A 35 1.45 -2.20 8.38
CA GLY A 35 0.65 -3.38 8.05
C GLY A 35 -0.42 -3.08 6.99
N TRP A 36 -1.06 -1.90 7.08
CA TRP A 36 -2.03 -1.43 6.10
C TRP A 36 -1.41 -1.19 4.71
N LEU A 37 -0.29 -0.48 4.65
CA LEU A 37 0.44 -0.23 3.40
C LEU A 37 0.96 -1.53 2.79
N TYR A 38 1.47 -2.44 3.62
CA TYR A 38 1.96 -3.75 3.18
C TYR A 38 0.85 -4.61 2.59
N TYR A 39 -0.34 -4.61 3.19
CA TYR A 39 -1.52 -5.26 2.62
C TYR A 39 -1.85 -4.72 1.22
N HIS A 40 -1.87 -3.42 1.04
CA HIS A 40 -2.09 -2.82 -0.27
C HIS A 40 -1.00 -3.20 -1.28
N GLN A 41 0.27 -3.21 -0.87
CA GLN A 41 1.37 -3.61 -1.74
C GLN A 41 1.23 -5.06 -2.23
N ILE A 42 0.83 -5.99 -1.36
CA ILE A 42 0.56 -7.38 -1.76
C ILE A 42 -0.61 -7.44 -2.76
N THR A 43 -1.67 -6.69 -2.52
CA THR A 43 -2.83 -6.63 -3.41
C THR A 43 -2.45 -6.11 -4.79
N LEU A 44 -1.65 -5.04 -4.87
CA LEU A 44 -1.13 -4.50 -6.14
C LEU A 44 -0.25 -5.51 -6.89
N ASN A 45 0.64 -6.20 -6.18
CA ASN A 45 1.49 -7.23 -6.79
C ASN A 45 0.66 -8.38 -7.37
N ASN A 46 -0.39 -8.81 -6.69
CA ASN A 46 -1.29 -9.86 -7.18
C ASN A 46 -2.08 -9.38 -8.40
N ALA A 47 -2.58 -8.15 -8.37
CA ALA A 47 -3.29 -7.54 -9.50
C ALA A 47 -2.41 -7.42 -10.74
N ALA A 48 -1.17 -6.95 -10.60
CA ALA A 48 -0.22 -6.87 -11.70
C ALA A 48 0.08 -8.24 -12.33
N ARG A 49 0.22 -9.29 -11.50
CA ARG A 49 0.42 -10.66 -11.99
C ARG A 49 -0.80 -11.19 -12.73
N GLU A 50 -1.99 -10.98 -12.20
CA GLU A 50 -3.25 -11.41 -12.83
C GLU A 50 -3.47 -10.68 -14.15
N GLY A 51 -3.22 -9.36 -14.21
CA GLY A 51 -3.28 -8.58 -15.44
C GLY A 51 -2.30 -9.04 -16.50
N ALA A 52 -1.04 -9.26 -16.13
CA ALA A 52 -0.02 -9.75 -17.06
C ALA A 52 -0.38 -11.15 -17.60
N ARG A 53 -0.85 -12.05 -16.72
CA ARG A 53 -1.30 -13.39 -17.11
C ARG A 53 -2.48 -13.34 -18.08
N TYR A 54 -3.48 -12.52 -17.77
CA TYR A 54 -4.65 -12.37 -18.64
C TYR A 54 -4.24 -11.81 -20.00
N ALA A 55 -3.40 -10.79 -20.02
CA ALA A 55 -2.90 -10.15 -21.22
C ALA A 55 -2.14 -11.12 -22.14
N VAL A 56 -1.29 -11.98 -21.57
CA VAL A 56 -0.52 -12.98 -22.36
C VAL A 56 -1.43 -14.03 -22.97
N ILE A 57 -2.44 -14.50 -22.24
CA ILE A 57 -3.35 -15.56 -22.71
C ILE A 57 -4.31 -15.05 -23.80
N HIS A 58 -4.77 -13.79 -23.69
CA HIS A 58 -5.78 -13.20 -24.57
C HIS A 58 -5.19 -12.18 -25.53
N TYR A 59 -3.88 -12.22 -25.74
CA TYR A 59 -3.22 -11.30 -26.67
C TYR A 59 -3.71 -11.57 -28.10
N ASP A 60 -4.47 -10.63 -28.64
CA ASP A 60 -4.84 -10.56 -30.05
C ASP A 60 -4.64 -9.12 -30.55
N PRO A 61 -3.76 -8.88 -31.53
CA PRO A 61 -3.54 -7.54 -32.09
C PRO A 61 -4.80 -6.88 -32.67
N ALA A 62 -5.82 -7.68 -33.01
CA ALA A 62 -7.08 -7.20 -33.58
C ALA A 62 -8.16 -6.89 -32.52
N GLU A 63 -7.97 -7.29 -31.28
CA GLU A 63 -8.95 -7.14 -30.19
C GLU A 63 -8.48 -6.17 -29.10
N ASN A 64 -9.45 -5.66 -28.33
CA ASN A 64 -9.20 -4.75 -27.21
C ASN A 64 -8.85 -5.50 -25.91
N TRP A 65 -7.82 -6.35 -25.97
CA TRP A 65 -7.35 -7.19 -24.86
C TRP A 65 -6.79 -6.38 -23.69
N LYS A 66 -6.27 -5.16 -23.95
CA LYS A 66 -5.71 -4.29 -22.90
C LYS A 66 -6.76 -3.84 -21.90
N ASP A 67 -7.87 -3.29 -22.38
CA ASP A 67 -8.96 -2.79 -21.51
C ASP A 67 -9.55 -3.91 -20.67
N ALA A 68 -9.64 -5.12 -21.25
CA ALA A 68 -10.08 -6.31 -20.50
C ALA A 68 -9.09 -6.70 -19.41
N ALA A 69 -7.78 -6.67 -19.68
CA ALA A 69 -6.74 -6.95 -18.70
C ALA A 69 -6.72 -5.88 -17.58
N GLU A 70 -6.80 -4.61 -17.93
CA GLU A 70 -6.87 -3.50 -16.97
C GLU A 70 -8.11 -3.57 -16.09
N SER A 71 -9.27 -3.89 -16.67
CA SER A 71 -10.51 -4.10 -15.92
C SER A 71 -10.40 -5.27 -14.92
N ARG A 72 -9.72 -6.35 -15.31
CA ARG A 72 -9.41 -7.47 -14.43
C ARG A 72 -8.54 -7.06 -13.27
N MET A 73 -7.48 -6.28 -13.53
CA MET A 73 -6.59 -5.76 -12.49
C MET A 73 -7.37 -4.90 -11.50
N ILE A 74 -8.18 -3.96 -11.98
CA ILE A 74 -8.99 -3.08 -11.13
C ILE A 74 -9.99 -3.89 -10.29
N SER A 75 -10.65 -4.89 -10.88
CA SER A 75 -11.61 -5.73 -10.15
C SER A 75 -10.96 -6.60 -9.06
N SER A 76 -9.71 -6.99 -9.26
CA SER A 76 -8.95 -7.76 -8.26
C SER A 76 -8.44 -6.92 -7.09
N MET A 77 -8.47 -5.59 -7.23
CA MET A 77 -8.07 -4.62 -6.20
C MET A 77 -9.24 -4.05 -5.41
N ALA A 78 -10.25 -4.87 -5.13
CA ALA A 78 -11.41 -4.44 -4.33
C ALA A 78 -10.95 -3.85 -2.98
N GLY A 79 -11.35 -2.60 -2.70
CA GLY A 79 -10.97 -1.88 -1.48
C GLY A 79 -9.70 -1.03 -1.59
N VAL A 80 -9.00 -1.03 -2.71
CA VAL A 80 -7.89 -0.10 -2.97
C VAL A 80 -8.42 1.13 -3.70
N SER A 81 -8.43 2.27 -3.00
CA SER A 81 -8.84 3.55 -3.60
C SER A 81 -7.75 4.11 -4.51
N SER A 82 -8.18 4.81 -5.57
CA SER A 82 -7.25 5.52 -6.49
C SER A 82 -6.21 4.63 -7.17
N ALA A 83 -6.60 3.38 -7.50
CA ALA A 83 -5.74 2.50 -8.27
C ALA A 83 -5.87 2.78 -9.78
N VAL A 84 -4.73 2.86 -10.45
CA VAL A 84 -4.61 2.98 -11.91
C VAL A 84 -3.85 1.77 -12.42
N ALA A 85 -4.46 1.04 -13.35
CA ALA A 85 -3.86 -0.11 -14.00
C ALA A 85 -3.49 0.27 -15.44
N ILE A 86 -2.33 -0.14 -15.90
CA ILE A 86 -1.84 0.08 -17.26
C ILE A 86 -1.19 -1.20 -17.78
N VAL A 87 -1.58 -1.63 -18.96
CA VAL A 87 -0.95 -2.75 -19.65
C VAL A 87 -0.24 -2.22 -20.89
N SER A 88 1.05 -2.49 -21.00
CA SER A 88 1.87 -2.02 -22.13
C SER A 88 1.68 -2.88 -23.39
N ASP A 89 1.96 -2.28 -24.53
CA ASP A 89 2.12 -3.06 -25.78
C ASP A 89 3.30 -4.02 -25.67
N PRO A 90 3.26 -5.15 -26.38
CA PRO A 90 4.36 -6.10 -26.36
C PRO A 90 5.65 -5.47 -26.88
N VAL A 91 6.71 -5.59 -26.10
CA VAL A 91 8.07 -5.22 -26.49
C VAL A 91 8.94 -6.48 -26.48
N GLY A 92 9.40 -6.93 -27.64
CA GLY A 92 10.23 -8.13 -27.74
C GLY A 92 9.57 -9.41 -27.20
N GLN A 93 8.28 -9.61 -27.47
CA GLN A 93 7.45 -10.71 -26.95
C GLN A 93 7.22 -10.67 -25.42
N GLN A 94 7.28 -9.50 -24.81
CA GLN A 94 7.00 -9.33 -23.38
C GLN A 94 5.87 -8.29 -23.22
N ILE A 95 4.93 -8.59 -22.33
CA ILE A 95 3.87 -7.69 -21.90
C ILE A 95 4.15 -7.34 -20.43
N THR A 96 4.06 -6.03 -20.12
CA THR A 96 4.20 -5.54 -18.75
C THR A 96 2.86 -4.97 -18.29
N ALA A 97 2.34 -5.52 -17.21
CA ALA A 97 1.22 -4.97 -16.47
C ALA A 97 1.72 -4.20 -15.24
N SER A 98 1.36 -2.95 -15.12
CA SER A 98 1.74 -2.09 -14.01
C SER A 98 0.51 -1.52 -13.31
N VAL A 99 0.61 -1.37 -12.00
CA VAL A 99 -0.44 -0.80 -11.15
C VAL A 99 0.18 0.21 -10.22
N THR A 100 -0.45 1.36 -10.12
CA THR A 100 -0.11 2.40 -9.16
C THR A 100 -1.33 2.70 -8.30
N ALA A 101 -1.16 2.88 -7.02
CA ALA A 101 -2.22 3.31 -6.10
C ALA A 101 -1.68 4.23 -5.02
N THR A 102 -2.54 5.12 -4.54
CA THR A 102 -2.21 6.08 -3.48
C THR A 102 -3.13 5.88 -2.26
N PRO A 103 -2.95 4.78 -1.50
CA PRO A 103 -3.75 4.56 -0.30
C PRO A 103 -3.50 5.64 0.75
N ARG A 104 -4.55 5.99 1.48
CA ARG A 104 -4.43 6.91 2.61
C ARG A 104 -3.81 6.18 3.80
N ILE A 105 -2.94 6.86 4.51
CA ILE A 105 -2.39 6.41 5.80
C ILE A 105 -3.51 6.45 6.83
N LEU A 106 -3.69 5.39 7.62
CA LEU A 106 -4.78 5.24 8.57
C LEU A 106 -4.63 6.16 9.79
N THR A 107 -3.41 6.24 10.32
CA THR A 107 -3.16 7.03 11.52
C THR A 107 -2.62 8.42 11.17
N GLY A 108 -3.13 9.44 11.82
CA GLY A 108 -2.67 10.82 11.62
C GLY A 108 -1.22 11.06 12.10
N ILE A 109 -0.65 10.16 12.90
CA ILE A 109 0.70 10.32 13.46
C ILE A 109 1.74 10.12 12.37
N THR A 110 1.66 9.04 11.62
CA THR A 110 2.60 8.75 10.52
C THR A 110 2.51 9.80 9.42
N SER A 111 1.30 10.26 9.06
CA SER A 111 1.11 11.32 8.09
C SER A 111 1.70 12.65 8.55
N THR A 112 1.64 12.95 9.84
CA THR A 112 2.24 14.18 10.41
C THR A 112 3.76 14.12 10.39
N ILE A 113 4.36 12.97 10.68
CA ILE A 113 5.82 12.79 10.69
C ILE A 113 6.37 12.80 9.25
N LEU A 114 5.70 12.14 8.31
CA LEU A 114 6.13 12.07 6.90
C LEU A 114 5.73 13.31 6.10
N GLY A 115 4.86 14.17 6.64
CA GLY A 115 4.37 15.37 5.96
C GLY A 115 3.42 15.10 4.78
N GLN A 116 2.97 13.84 4.60
CA GLN A 116 2.09 13.44 3.51
C GLN A 116 0.99 12.50 4.01
N PRO A 117 -0.29 12.75 3.65
CA PRO A 117 -1.40 11.90 4.07
C PRO A 117 -1.57 10.63 3.22
N THR A 118 -0.85 10.53 2.11
CA THR A 118 -0.92 9.42 1.16
C THR A 118 0.48 8.95 0.80
N MET A 119 0.62 7.68 0.48
CA MET A 119 1.86 7.09 -0.02
C MET A 119 1.60 6.44 -1.37
N GLU A 120 2.43 6.74 -2.36
CA GLU A 120 2.33 6.08 -3.66
C GLU A 120 2.95 4.69 -3.60
N LEU A 121 2.17 3.69 -3.98
CA LEU A 121 2.58 2.31 -4.10
C LEU A 121 2.55 1.90 -5.57
N HIS A 122 3.55 1.16 -6.00
CA HIS A 122 3.69 0.70 -7.36
C HIS A 122 4.00 -0.79 -7.41
N ALA A 123 3.38 -1.49 -8.37
CA ALA A 123 3.68 -2.88 -8.68
C ALA A 123 3.69 -3.08 -10.20
N ALA A 124 4.60 -3.91 -10.67
CA ALA A 124 4.67 -4.29 -12.08
C ALA A 124 5.01 -5.77 -12.22
N CYS A 125 4.46 -6.40 -13.23
CA CYS A 125 4.77 -7.77 -13.60
C CYS A 125 4.95 -7.85 -15.12
N THR A 126 6.06 -8.44 -15.55
CA THR A 126 6.35 -8.67 -16.98
C THR A 126 6.28 -10.17 -17.25
N MET A 127 5.51 -10.53 -18.26
CA MET A 127 5.39 -11.91 -18.73
C MET A 127 5.69 -12.00 -20.22
N ARG A 128 6.22 -13.16 -20.64
CA ARG A 128 6.55 -13.42 -22.03
C ARG A 128 5.36 -14.04 -22.76
N LEU A 129 5.12 -13.57 -23.99
CA LEU A 129 4.20 -14.23 -24.91
C LEU A 129 4.78 -15.57 -25.33
N GLU A 130 4.04 -16.64 -25.15
CA GLU A 130 4.35 -17.94 -25.71
C GLU A 130 3.66 -18.05 -27.07
N ASN A 131 4.47 -18.24 -28.10
CA ASN A 131 3.98 -18.52 -29.47
C ASN A 131 3.60 -19.99 -29.59
#